data_e5460581c5d72f461a6cb79f14a77d2f
#
_entry.id   e5460581c5d72f461a6cb79f14a77d2f
#
_cell.length_a   1.000
_cell.length_b   1.000
_cell.length_c   1.000
_cell.angle_alpha   90.00
_cell.angle_beta   90.00
_cell.angle_gamma   90.00
#
_symmetry.space_group_name_H-M   'P 1'
#
loop_
_entity.id
_entity.type
_entity.pdbx_description
1 polymer ?
#
loop_
_entity_poly.entity_id
_entity_poly.type
_entity_poly.pdbx_seq_one_letter_code
_entity_poly.pdbx_strand_id
1 'polypeptide(L)'
;MKNYTVTSKQVDYMKHCIGFDKNNIRGTKNRKMESYRNYFTTSDDDKELDKLVDQGLMIKKDFRHGIGDNPKAYIVSEEGFKFLSKLTEIEITERK
;
A
#
# COMPACT_ATOMS: atom_id res chain seq x y z
N MET A 1 6.25 6.37 19.21
CA MET A 1 6.67 6.10 17.84
C MET A 1 6.58 4.61 17.55
N LYS A 2 5.78 4.23 16.57
CA LYS A 2 5.66 2.83 16.21
C LYS A 2 6.80 2.40 15.31
N ASN A 3 7.39 1.26 15.59
CA ASN A 3 8.39 0.65 14.75
C ASN A 3 7.74 -0.48 13.96
N TYR A 4 7.90 -0.45 12.65
CA TYR A 4 7.36 -1.47 11.77
C TYR A 4 8.48 -2.35 11.24
N THR A 5 8.21 -3.64 11.15
CA THR A 5 9.15 -4.60 10.56
C THR A 5 8.63 -4.99 9.19
N VAL A 6 9.24 -4.43 8.15
CA VAL A 6 8.84 -4.68 6.77
C VAL A 6 10.05 -5.02 5.90
N THR A 7 9.82 -5.84 4.88
CA THR A 7 10.84 -6.18 3.89
C THR A 7 10.70 -5.29 2.65
N SER A 8 11.73 -5.27 1.82
CA SER A 8 11.68 -4.54 0.55
C SER A 8 10.52 -5.03 -0.32
N LYS A 9 10.27 -6.34 -0.31
CA LYS A 9 9.16 -6.94 -1.05
C LYS A 9 7.82 -6.41 -0.57
N GLN A 10 7.64 -6.29 0.76
CA GLN A 10 6.41 -5.76 1.34
C GLN A 10 6.21 -4.29 0.98
N VAL A 11 7.26 -3.49 0.98
CA VAL A 11 7.20 -2.09 0.56
C VAL A 11 6.81 -2.00 -0.91
N ASP A 12 7.37 -2.87 -1.75
CA ASP A 12 7.03 -2.91 -3.18
C ASP A 12 5.55 -3.25 -3.39
N TYR A 13 4.99 -4.17 -2.61
CA TYR A 13 3.56 -4.48 -2.65
C TYR A 13 2.70 -3.26 -2.31
N MET A 14 3.09 -2.52 -1.26
CA MET A 14 2.36 -1.32 -0.87
C MET A 14 2.41 -0.26 -1.96
N LYS A 15 3.59 -0.04 -2.55
CA LYS A 15 3.75 0.90 -3.66
C LYS A 15 2.91 0.50 -4.86
N HIS A 16 2.89 -0.78 -5.19
CA HIS A 16 2.09 -1.30 -6.30
C HIS A 16 0.60 -1.09 -6.04
N CYS A 17 0.17 -1.31 -4.81
CA CYS A 17 -1.22 -1.14 -4.38
C CYS A 17 -1.74 0.27 -4.67
N ILE A 18 -0.94 1.29 -4.39
CA ILE A 18 -1.34 2.69 -4.58
C ILE A 18 -0.93 3.27 -5.95
N GLY A 19 -0.31 2.44 -6.80
CA GLY A 19 0.15 2.91 -8.11
C GLY A 19 1.30 3.89 -8.01
N PHE A 20 2.24 3.64 -7.11
CA PHE A 20 3.41 4.50 -6.94
C PHE A 20 4.22 4.56 -8.24
N ASP A 21 4.42 5.78 -8.76
CA ASP A 21 5.12 5.99 -10.01
C ASP A 21 6.01 7.22 -9.88
N LYS A 22 7.29 7.05 -10.14
CA LYS A 22 8.27 8.13 -10.08
C LYS A 22 7.91 9.30 -11.00
N ASN A 23 7.23 9.01 -12.12
CA ASN A 23 6.81 10.03 -13.08
C ASN A 23 5.68 10.92 -12.55
N ASN A 24 4.98 10.48 -11.52
CA ASN A 24 3.90 11.23 -10.90
C ASN A 24 4.34 12.04 -9.67
N ILE A 25 5.62 12.00 -9.35
CA ILE A 25 6.17 12.76 -8.23
C ILE A 25 6.42 14.20 -8.68
N ARG A 26 5.87 15.15 -7.95
CA ARG A 26 5.98 16.58 -8.26
C ARG A 26 6.75 17.31 -7.17
N GLY A 27 7.46 18.36 -7.57
CA GLY A 27 8.23 19.21 -6.66
C GLY A 27 9.70 18.76 -6.55
N THR A 28 10.55 19.70 -6.15
CA THR A 28 11.99 19.44 -5.98
C THR A 28 12.41 19.39 -4.52
N LYS A 29 11.83 20.23 -3.68
CA LYS A 29 12.11 20.25 -2.24
C LYS A 29 11.03 19.50 -1.45
N ASN A 30 9.76 19.81 -1.72
CA ASN A 30 8.62 19.17 -1.09
C ASN A 30 7.96 18.26 -2.11
N ARG A 31 8.51 17.06 -2.27
CA ARG A 31 7.99 16.11 -3.25
C ARG A 31 6.64 15.56 -2.81
N LYS A 32 5.70 15.51 -3.74
CA LYS A 32 4.35 15.04 -3.50
C LYS A 32 3.91 14.06 -4.59
N MET A 33 3.09 13.10 -4.19
CA MET A 33 2.47 12.17 -5.12
C MET A 33 1.03 11.92 -4.68
N GLU A 34 0.11 11.90 -5.63
CA GLU A 34 -1.28 11.54 -5.39
C GLU A 34 -1.51 10.14 -5.95
N SER A 35 -1.96 9.21 -5.11
CA SER A 35 -2.25 7.86 -5.57
C SER A 35 -3.54 7.87 -6.39
N TYR A 36 -3.52 7.20 -7.54
CA TYR A 36 -4.70 7.10 -8.41
C TYR A 36 -5.52 5.83 -8.13
N ARG A 37 -5.00 4.94 -7.30
CA ARG A 37 -5.69 3.72 -6.90
C ARG A 37 -5.22 3.32 -5.51
N ASN A 38 -5.97 2.43 -4.87
CA ASN A 38 -5.55 1.85 -3.59
C ASN A 38 -6.19 0.48 -3.44
N TYR A 39 -5.71 -0.50 -4.20
CA TYR A 39 -6.12 -1.88 -4.01
C TYR A 39 -5.14 -2.83 -4.67
N PHE A 40 -5.06 -4.03 -4.12
CA PHE A 40 -4.29 -5.13 -4.67
C PHE A 40 -5.12 -6.40 -4.43
N THR A 41 -5.47 -7.10 -5.50
CA THR A 41 -6.30 -8.30 -5.39
C THR A 41 -5.46 -9.56 -5.51
N THR A 42 -5.84 -10.58 -4.76
CA THR A 42 -5.17 -11.88 -4.77
C THR A 42 -6.20 -12.98 -4.95
N SER A 43 -5.76 -14.16 -5.41
CA SER A 43 -6.64 -15.33 -5.54
C SER A 43 -6.88 -16.04 -4.21
N ASP A 44 -6.06 -15.74 -3.20
CA ASP A 44 -6.13 -16.32 -1.87
C ASP A 44 -5.34 -15.42 -0.91
N ASP A 45 -5.27 -15.81 0.36
CA ASP A 45 -4.48 -15.09 1.35
C ASP A 45 -3.01 -15.00 0.92
N ASP A 46 -2.41 -13.84 1.15
CA ASP A 46 -0.99 -13.61 0.86
C ASP A 46 -0.27 -13.35 2.18
N LYS A 47 0.70 -14.20 2.51
CA LYS A 47 1.43 -14.14 3.77
C LYS A 47 2.17 -12.82 3.96
N GLU A 48 2.77 -12.29 2.91
CA GLU A 48 3.52 -11.03 2.99
C GLU A 48 2.58 -9.85 3.23
N LEU A 49 1.44 -9.84 2.55
CA LEU A 49 0.43 -8.80 2.74
C LEU A 49 -0.24 -8.94 4.11
N ASP A 50 -0.48 -10.18 4.57
CA ASP A 50 -1.07 -10.40 5.88
C ASP A 50 -0.19 -9.87 7.02
N LYS A 51 1.13 -9.93 6.87
CA LYS A 51 2.05 -9.34 7.84
C LYS A 51 1.91 -7.82 7.91
N LEU A 52 1.61 -7.18 6.79
CA LEU A 52 1.35 -5.75 6.74
C LEU A 52 0.01 -5.41 7.40
N VAL A 53 -1.00 -6.25 7.22
CA VAL A 53 -2.30 -6.11 7.88
C VAL A 53 -2.12 -6.20 9.40
N ASP A 54 -1.34 -7.17 9.87
CA ASP A 54 -1.08 -7.37 11.30
C ASP A 54 -0.42 -6.14 11.95
N GLN A 55 0.35 -5.39 11.18
CA GLN A 55 1.01 -4.18 11.68
C GLN A 55 0.16 -2.91 11.51
N GLY A 56 -1.04 -3.05 10.93
CA GLY A 56 -1.93 -1.92 10.73
C GLY A 56 -1.60 -1.06 9.51
N LEU A 57 -0.67 -1.53 8.66
CA LEU A 57 -0.26 -0.79 7.47
C LEU A 57 -1.17 -1.04 6.27
N MET A 58 -1.91 -2.13 6.29
CA MET A 58 -2.88 -2.47 5.26
C MET A 58 -4.18 -3.00 5.87
N ILE A 59 -5.24 -3.00 5.07
CA ILE A 59 -6.54 -3.53 5.44
C ILE A 59 -6.90 -4.62 4.44
N LYS A 60 -7.41 -5.75 4.93
CA LYS A 60 -7.78 -6.90 4.12
C LYS A 60 -9.30 -7.01 4.03
N LYS A 61 -9.81 -7.23 2.83
CA LYS A 61 -11.25 -7.41 2.59
C LYS A 61 -11.48 -8.59 1.67
N ASP A 62 -12.66 -9.22 1.81
CA ASP A 62 -13.10 -10.26 0.88
C ASP A 62 -13.42 -9.61 -0.47
N PHE A 63 -13.06 -10.30 -1.55
CA PHE A 63 -13.31 -9.80 -2.90
C PHE A 63 -14.16 -10.82 -3.65
N ARG A 64 -15.48 -10.67 -3.55
CA ARG A 64 -16.47 -11.62 -4.08
C ARG A 64 -16.36 -11.86 -5.58
N HIS A 65 -15.92 -10.86 -6.33
CA HIS A 65 -15.82 -10.93 -7.78
C HIS A 65 -14.42 -11.31 -8.27
N GLY A 66 -13.55 -11.68 -7.35
CA GLY A 66 -12.20 -12.09 -7.69
C GLY A 66 -12.13 -13.50 -8.24
N ILE A 67 -10.99 -13.85 -8.83
CA ILE A 67 -10.71 -15.18 -9.37
C ILE A 67 -9.86 -15.94 -8.36
N GLY A 68 -10.23 -17.20 -8.09
CA GLY A 68 -9.50 -18.05 -7.15
C GLY A 68 -10.42 -18.64 -6.10
N ASP A 69 -9.84 -19.44 -5.19
CA ASP A 69 -10.62 -20.15 -4.17
C ASP A 69 -11.11 -19.21 -3.05
N ASN A 70 -10.32 -18.21 -2.73
CA ASN A 70 -10.63 -17.31 -1.62
C ASN A 70 -10.09 -15.91 -1.91
N PRO A 71 -10.62 -15.23 -2.95
CA PRO A 71 -10.04 -13.97 -3.39
C PRO A 71 -10.14 -12.88 -2.35
N LYS A 72 -9.07 -12.11 -2.22
CA LYS A 72 -8.93 -11.02 -1.23
C LYS A 72 -8.53 -9.73 -1.91
N ALA A 73 -8.93 -8.63 -1.32
CA ALA A 73 -8.48 -7.30 -1.71
C ALA A 73 -7.74 -6.67 -0.53
N TYR A 74 -6.56 -6.13 -0.80
CA TYR A 74 -5.76 -5.44 0.21
C TYR A 74 -5.65 -3.96 -0.17
N ILE A 75 -5.83 -3.09 0.81
CA ILE A 75 -5.69 -1.65 0.61
C ILE A 75 -4.69 -1.11 1.63
N VAL A 76 -3.98 -0.04 1.27
CA VAL A 76 -3.07 0.63 2.18
C VAL A 76 -3.91 1.47 3.15
N SER A 77 -3.67 1.29 4.45
CA SER A 77 -4.37 2.05 5.48
C SER A 77 -3.82 3.47 5.58
N GLU A 78 -4.51 4.32 6.35
CA GLU A 78 -4.01 5.67 6.63
C GLU A 78 -2.60 5.62 7.24
N GLU A 79 -2.37 4.70 8.17
CA GLU A 79 -1.04 4.48 8.76
C GLU A 79 -0.02 4.02 7.70
N GLY A 80 -0.47 3.20 6.75
CA GLY A 80 0.38 2.75 5.64
C GLY A 80 0.80 3.90 4.75
N PHE A 81 -0.10 4.84 4.45
CA PHE A 81 0.24 6.04 3.69
C PHE A 81 1.26 6.90 4.43
N LYS A 82 1.09 7.09 5.73
CA LYS A 82 2.03 7.83 6.56
C LYS A 82 3.40 7.17 6.57
N PHE A 83 3.42 5.85 6.70
CA PHE A 83 4.65 5.07 6.68
C PHE A 83 5.39 5.22 5.35
N LEU A 84 4.69 5.07 4.22
CA LEU A 84 5.30 5.21 2.89
C LEU A 84 5.80 6.63 2.65
N SER A 85 5.04 7.64 3.08
CA SER A 85 5.43 9.05 2.94
C SER A 85 6.74 9.32 3.68
N LYS A 86 6.85 8.81 4.89
CA LYS A 86 8.06 8.97 5.70
C LYS A 86 9.25 8.21 5.10
N LEU A 87 9.00 6.97 4.67
CA LEU A 87 10.05 6.11 4.11
C LEU A 87 10.62 6.67 2.80
N THR A 88 9.77 7.19 1.93
CA THR A 88 10.16 7.69 0.62
C THR A 88 10.53 9.18 0.62
N GLU A 89 10.24 9.87 1.71
CA GLU A 89 10.39 11.34 1.82
C GLU A 89 9.54 12.08 0.76
N ILE A 90 8.43 11.45 0.37
CA ILE A 90 7.47 12.00 -0.57
C ILE A 90 6.12 12.04 0.12
N GLU A 91 5.45 13.18 0.14
CA GLU A 91 4.10 13.27 0.67
C GLU A 91 3.16 12.51 -0.26
N ILE A 92 2.63 11.39 0.20
CA ILE A 92 1.73 10.54 -0.59
C ILE A 92 0.32 10.70 -0.03
N THR A 93 -0.60 11.14 -0.89
CA THR A 93 -2.01 11.32 -0.53
C THR A 93 -2.89 10.45 -1.42
N GLU A 94 -4.02 10.05 -0.88
CA GLU A 94 -4.99 9.26 -1.63
C GLU A 94 -5.89 10.18 -2.46
N ARG A 95 -6.06 9.83 -3.71
CA ARG A 95 -6.95 10.57 -4.62
C ARG A 95 -8.40 10.28 -4.24
N LYS A 96 -9.14 11.33 -3.99
CA LYS A 96 -10.56 11.22 -3.66
C LYS A 96 -11.44 11.53 -4.85
#